data_c643e056b7ae301daad8fc02800e6496
#
_entry.id   c643e056b7ae301daad8fc02800e6496
#
_cell.length_a   1.000
_cell.length_b   1.000
_cell.length_c   1.000
_cell.angle_alpha   90.00
_cell.angle_beta   90.00
_cell.angle_gamma   90.00
#
_symmetry.space_group_name_H-M   'P 1'
#
loop_
_entity.id
_entity.type
_entity.pdbx_description
1 polymer ?
#
loop_
_entity_poly.entity_id
_entity_poly.type
_entity_poly.pdbx_seq_one_letter_code
_entity_poly.pdbx_strand_id
1 'polypeptide(L)'
;MPAFLLSCRANPDVEWIIYTDIDPPAAVPPNVTFRGMSVQELNQRCTHVLATTIDIKRRKLCDLKVTYGVVFADDLLPFDFWGCSDLDIVWGDIRRFATDARLQTHDIFSSRKEKLSGHCTFYRNTPEVNCLFERIPDVRARLSTSHYEHLDERELTKYVRLPSHRGRSVPRIYWEEQMATNAAYQKGLRDESMTWKDGRTFGPDGREFMYIHFHKLKADMDTIDFDSVDTPASFRVNRQGFLAG
;
A
#
# COMPACT_ATOMS: atom_id res chain seq x y z
N MET A 1 7.71 -11.49 3.10
CA MET A 1 7.76 -10.72 4.38
C MET A 1 9.16 -10.15 4.66
N PRO A 2 10.28 -10.90 4.68
CA PRO A 2 11.60 -10.34 5.06
C PRO A 2 12.06 -9.15 4.22
N ALA A 3 12.00 -9.23 2.90
CA ALA A 3 12.36 -8.10 2.02
C ALA A 3 11.50 -6.85 2.25
N PHE A 4 10.20 -7.02 2.53
CA PHE A 4 9.31 -5.94 2.91
C PHE A 4 9.80 -5.28 4.21
N LEU A 5 10.04 -6.05 5.27
CA LEU A 5 10.49 -5.53 6.56
C LEU A 5 11.85 -4.84 6.48
N LEU A 6 12.80 -5.43 5.72
CA LEU A 6 14.09 -4.79 5.44
C LEU A 6 13.89 -3.40 4.82
N SER A 7 13.02 -3.31 3.84
CA SER A 7 12.74 -2.04 3.15
C SER A 7 11.96 -1.04 4.02
N CYS A 8 11.11 -1.51 4.94
CA CYS A 8 10.48 -0.64 5.94
C CYS A 8 11.53 -0.02 6.86
N ARG A 9 12.50 -0.80 7.33
CA ARG A 9 13.60 -0.30 8.19
C ARG A 9 14.38 0.83 7.54
N ALA A 10 14.50 0.84 6.22
CA ALA A 10 15.19 1.90 5.48
C ALA A 10 14.41 3.23 5.39
N ASN A 11 13.17 3.27 5.91
CA ASN A 11 12.29 4.44 5.91
C ASN A 11 11.87 4.80 7.34
N PRO A 12 12.77 5.30 8.20
CA PRO A 12 12.49 5.50 9.63
C PRO A 12 11.41 6.57 9.91
N ASP A 13 11.13 7.45 8.94
CA ASP A 13 10.09 8.49 9.03
C ASP A 13 8.70 8.00 8.65
N VAL A 14 8.54 6.70 8.39
CA VAL A 14 7.27 6.05 8.06
C VAL A 14 7.00 4.94 9.05
N GLU A 15 5.80 4.92 9.61
CA GLU A 15 5.32 3.89 10.53
C GLU A 15 4.44 2.89 9.79
N TRP A 16 4.63 1.60 10.06
CA TRP A 16 3.77 0.53 9.55
C TRP A 16 3.03 -0.15 10.69
N ILE A 17 1.73 -0.30 10.54
CA ILE A 17 0.88 -1.10 11.42
C ILE A 17 0.38 -2.31 10.63
N ILE A 18 0.77 -3.50 11.04
CA ILE A 18 0.40 -4.76 10.40
C ILE A 18 -0.57 -5.51 11.31
N TYR A 19 -1.83 -5.61 10.90
CA TYR A 19 -2.82 -6.42 11.59
C TYR A 19 -2.75 -7.86 11.06
N THR A 20 -2.64 -8.81 11.97
CA THR A 20 -2.43 -10.22 11.62
C THR A 20 -2.91 -11.15 12.72
N ASP A 21 -3.29 -12.36 12.34
CA ASP A 21 -3.65 -13.47 13.25
C ASP A 21 -2.50 -14.51 13.39
N ILE A 22 -1.34 -14.22 12.82
CA ILE A 22 -0.14 -15.04 12.97
C ILE A 22 0.92 -14.31 13.82
N ASP A 23 1.81 -15.08 14.45
CA ASP A 23 2.90 -14.51 15.22
C ASP A 23 3.83 -13.65 14.36
N PRO A 24 4.30 -12.51 14.89
CA PRO A 24 5.27 -11.69 14.19
C PRO A 24 6.61 -12.42 14.04
N PRO A 25 7.43 -12.08 13.03
CA PRO A 25 8.77 -12.63 12.90
C PRO A 25 9.65 -12.21 14.10
N ALA A 26 10.71 -13.00 14.36
CA ALA A 26 11.61 -12.76 15.48
C ALA A 26 12.30 -11.38 15.43
N ALA A 27 12.59 -10.89 14.22
CA ALA A 27 13.18 -9.56 14.00
C ALA A 27 12.18 -8.62 13.33
N VAL A 28 11.78 -7.56 14.06
CA VAL A 28 10.85 -6.53 13.57
C VAL A 28 11.56 -5.18 13.61
N PRO A 29 11.56 -4.40 12.53
CA PRO A 29 12.09 -3.05 12.53
C PRO A 29 11.37 -2.15 13.55
N PRO A 30 12.05 -1.15 14.16
CA PRO A 30 11.48 -0.31 15.20
C PRO A 30 10.27 0.52 14.75
N ASN A 31 10.15 0.80 13.46
CA ASN A 31 9.06 1.52 12.82
C ASN A 31 7.97 0.60 12.23
N VAL A 32 7.94 -0.68 12.65
CA VAL A 32 6.90 -1.64 12.26
C VAL A 32 6.25 -2.19 13.51
N THR A 33 4.94 -2.08 13.61
CA THR A 33 4.14 -2.60 14.72
C THR A 33 3.22 -3.70 14.22
N PHE A 34 3.31 -4.89 14.80
CA PHE A 34 2.35 -5.96 14.60
C PHE A 34 1.25 -5.90 15.64
N ARG A 35 0.01 -5.98 15.21
CA ARG A 35 -1.18 -6.02 16.07
C ARG A 35 -1.98 -7.27 15.78
N GLY A 36 -2.23 -8.06 16.83
CA GLY A 36 -3.10 -9.24 16.73
C GLY A 36 -4.51 -8.83 16.33
N MET A 37 -5.02 -9.41 15.24
CA MET A 37 -6.39 -9.21 14.79
C MET A 37 -6.79 -10.38 13.89
N SER A 38 -7.77 -11.15 14.29
CA SER A 38 -8.38 -12.18 13.47
C SER A 38 -9.29 -11.57 12.39
N VAL A 39 -9.57 -12.34 11.34
CA VAL A 39 -10.57 -11.94 10.32
C VAL A 39 -11.93 -11.66 10.93
N GLN A 40 -12.30 -12.41 11.98
CA GLN A 40 -13.57 -12.21 12.69
C GLN A 40 -13.62 -10.85 13.40
N GLU A 41 -12.57 -10.47 14.10
CA GLU A 41 -12.44 -9.16 14.78
C GLU A 41 -12.44 -8.02 13.77
N LEU A 42 -11.75 -8.18 12.64
CA LEU A 42 -11.77 -7.21 11.55
C LEU A 42 -13.19 -7.05 10.97
N ASN A 43 -13.92 -8.15 10.74
CA ASN A 43 -15.32 -8.12 10.31
C ASN A 43 -16.21 -7.36 11.30
N GLN A 44 -16.06 -7.64 12.60
CA GLN A 44 -16.82 -6.96 13.65
C GLN A 44 -16.50 -5.46 13.68
N ARG A 45 -15.23 -5.09 13.65
CA ARG A 45 -14.78 -3.69 13.63
C ARG A 45 -15.33 -2.95 12.41
N CYS A 46 -15.18 -3.52 11.21
CA CYS A 46 -15.70 -2.94 9.98
C CYS A 46 -17.24 -2.82 10.02
N THR A 47 -17.95 -3.85 10.46
CA THR A 47 -19.42 -3.84 10.59
C THR A 47 -19.90 -2.74 11.53
N HIS A 48 -19.24 -2.59 12.69
CA HIS A 48 -19.57 -1.56 13.66
C HIS A 48 -19.33 -0.15 13.09
N VAL A 49 -18.13 0.12 12.58
CA VAL A 49 -17.74 1.45 12.09
C VAL A 49 -18.50 1.88 10.84
N LEU A 50 -18.71 0.95 9.91
CA LEU A 50 -19.38 1.26 8.63
C LEU A 50 -20.90 1.14 8.70
N ALA A 51 -21.44 0.69 9.85
CA ALA A 51 -22.87 0.45 10.05
C ALA A 51 -23.50 -0.41 8.92
N THR A 52 -22.78 -1.43 8.46
CA THR A 52 -23.23 -2.38 7.44
C THR A 52 -22.52 -3.73 7.66
N THR A 53 -23.21 -4.83 7.38
CA THR A 53 -22.63 -6.17 7.56
C THR A 53 -21.46 -6.38 6.64
N ILE A 54 -20.31 -6.74 7.20
CA ILE A 54 -19.07 -7.04 6.47
C ILE A 54 -18.71 -8.49 6.71
N ASP A 55 -18.48 -9.22 5.61
CA ASP A 55 -17.99 -10.60 5.61
C ASP A 55 -16.81 -10.71 4.64
N ILE A 56 -15.60 -10.53 5.19
CA ILE A 56 -14.37 -10.53 4.40
C ILE A 56 -14.07 -11.93 3.92
N LYS A 57 -14.06 -12.11 2.61
CA LYS A 57 -13.64 -13.33 1.93
C LYS A 57 -12.64 -13.01 0.83
N ARG A 58 -11.50 -13.73 0.82
CA ARG A 58 -10.49 -13.64 -0.25
C ARG A 58 -10.12 -12.18 -0.59
N ARG A 59 -10.33 -11.78 -1.85
CA ARG A 59 -9.98 -10.45 -2.37
C ARG A 59 -10.89 -9.30 -1.87
N LYS A 60 -11.97 -9.60 -1.15
CA LYS A 60 -12.85 -8.55 -0.60
C LYS A 60 -12.11 -7.60 0.34
N LEU A 61 -11.06 -8.07 0.99
CA LEU A 61 -10.19 -7.24 1.81
C LEU A 61 -9.65 -6.02 1.04
N CYS A 62 -9.37 -6.15 -0.27
CA CYS A 62 -8.90 -5.03 -1.08
C CYS A 62 -9.93 -3.90 -1.16
N ASP A 63 -11.23 -4.22 -1.26
CA ASP A 63 -12.30 -3.22 -1.29
C ASP A 63 -12.40 -2.41 0.01
N LEU A 64 -12.00 -2.98 1.15
CA LEU A 64 -12.03 -2.30 2.44
C LEU A 64 -10.92 -1.26 2.62
N LYS A 65 -9.87 -1.30 1.82
CA LYS A 65 -8.76 -0.34 1.90
C LYS A 65 -9.22 1.11 1.82
N VAL A 66 -10.28 1.40 1.06
CA VAL A 66 -10.86 2.75 0.96
C VAL A 66 -11.47 3.26 2.25
N THR A 67 -11.74 2.39 3.21
CA THR A 67 -12.37 2.71 4.50
C THR A 67 -11.39 2.76 5.66
N TYR A 68 -10.11 2.45 5.44
CA TYR A 68 -9.13 2.32 6.53
C TYR A 68 -8.96 3.61 7.33
N GLY A 69 -9.10 4.78 6.71
CA GLY A 69 -9.07 6.06 7.42
C GLY A 69 -10.15 6.23 8.49
N VAL A 70 -11.28 5.53 8.37
CA VAL A 70 -12.34 5.53 9.40
C VAL A 70 -12.32 4.26 10.25
N VAL A 71 -12.03 3.10 9.67
CA VAL A 71 -12.00 1.81 10.40
C VAL A 71 -10.87 1.76 11.41
N PHE A 72 -9.73 2.37 11.11
CA PHE A 72 -8.55 2.42 11.97
C PHE A 72 -8.25 3.83 12.48
N ALA A 73 -9.27 4.69 12.57
CA ALA A 73 -9.10 6.10 12.94
C ALA A 73 -8.30 6.30 14.24
N ASP A 74 -8.56 5.47 15.27
CA ASP A 74 -7.85 5.57 16.56
C ASP A 74 -6.34 5.33 16.42
N ASP A 75 -5.96 4.39 15.56
CA ASP A 75 -4.55 4.04 15.28
C ASP A 75 -3.85 5.09 14.41
N LEU A 76 -4.63 5.87 13.66
CA LEU A 76 -4.15 6.87 12.73
C LEU A 76 -4.11 8.29 13.32
N LEU A 77 -4.65 8.51 14.51
CA LEU A 77 -4.71 9.84 15.17
C LEU A 77 -3.38 10.62 15.17
N PRO A 78 -2.20 9.99 15.41
CA PRO A 78 -0.93 10.71 15.47
C PRO A 78 -0.40 11.16 14.10
N PHE A 79 -0.99 10.73 13.00
CA PHE A 79 -0.40 10.87 11.67
C PHE A 79 -1.16 11.87 10.80
N ASP A 80 -0.44 12.73 10.07
CA ASP A 80 -1.00 13.66 9.08
C ASP A 80 -1.48 12.95 7.81
N PHE A 81 -0.89 11.81 7.49
CA PHE A 81 -1.22 10.97 6.35
C PHE A 81 -1.28 9.50 6.76
N TRP A 82 -2.14 8.76 6.11
CA TRP A 82 -2.17 7.29 6.17
C TRP A 82 -2.15 6.71 4.75
N GLY A 83 -1.84 5.44 4.64
CA GLY A 83 -1.88 4.71 3.38
C GLY A 83 -2.12 3.22 3.61
N CYS A 84 -2.34 2.51 2.53
CA CYS A 84 -2.37 1.06 2.54
C CYS A 84 -1.29 0.51 1.62
N SER A 85 -0.72 -0.62 2.02
CA SER A 85 0.31 -1.31 1.25
C SER A 85 -0.01 -2.79 1.13
N ASP A 86 0.36 -3.37 0.00
CA ASP A 86 0.48 -4.82 -0.12
C ASP A 86 1.84 -5.28 0.44
N LEU A 87 1.95 -6.53 0.87
CA LEU A 87 3.21 -7.08 1.42
C LEU A 87 4.18 -7.57 0.33
N ASP A 88 3.79 -7.55 -0.93
CA ASP A 88 4.61 -7.85 -2.10
C ASP A 88 5.26 -6.59 -2.70
N ILE A 89 5.67 -5.70 -1.81
CA ILE A 89 6.38 -4.45 -2.12
C ILE A 89 7.76 -4.47 -1.45
N VAL A 90 8.74 -3.94 -2.17
CA VAL A 90 10.03 -3.54 -1.62
C VAL A 90 10.13 -2.04 -1.75
N TRP A 91 10.16 -1.34 -0.62
CA TRP A 91 10.22 0.11 -0.57
C TRP A 91 11.62 0.64 -0.91
N GLY A 92 11.67 1.71 -1.70
CA GLY A 92 12.81 2.60 -1.79
C GLY A 92 12.69 3.73 -0.76
N ASP A 93 13.31 4.87 -1.04
CA ASP A 93 13.21 6.08 -0.23
C ASP A 93 11.87 6.78 -0.49
N ILE A 94 10.89 6.51 0.39
CA ILE A 94 9.54 7.06 0.25
C ILE A 94 9.55 8.59 0.32
N ARG A 95 10.35 9.18 1.23
CA ARG A 95 10.34 10.63 1.45
C ARG A 95 10.96 11.42 0.30
N ARG A 96 11.76 10.79 -0.53
CA ARG A 96 12.27 11.38 -1.77
C ARG A 96 11.14 11.64 -2.79
N PHE A 97 10.09 10.85 -2.76
CA PHE A 97 8.91 10.97 -3.64
C PHE A 97 7.77 11.71 -2.94
N ALA A 98 7.36 11.26 -1.78
CA ALA A 98 6.35 11.91 -0.93
C ALA A 98 7.01 13.01 -0.09
N THR A 99 7.53 14.06 -0.75
CA THR A 99 8.19 15.18 -0.10
C THR A 99 7.22 16.04 0.69
N ASP A 100 7.70 16.78 1.69
CA ASP A 100 6.86 17.70 2.47
C ASP A 100 6.11 18.69 1.59
N ALA A 101 6.77 19.28 0.59
CA ALA A 101 6.15 20.21 -0.35
C ALA A 101 4.98 19.58 -1.11
N ARG A 102 5.09 18.33 -1.51
CA ARG A 102 4.01 17.58 -2.18
C ARG A 102 2.88 17.25 -1.21
N LEU A 103 3.21 16.78 -0.02
CA LEU A 103 2.24 16.43 1.02
C LEU A 103 1.49 17.67 1.55
N GLN A 104 2.14 18.84 1.66
CA GLN A 104 1.48 20.09 2.07
C GLN A 104 0.46 20.56 1.04
N THR A 105 0.71 20.32 -0.23
CA THR A 105 -0.12 20.85 -1.33
C THR A 105 -1.17 19.87 -1.86
N HIS A 106 -1.12 18.58 -1.49
CA HIS A 106 -2.05 17.57 -1.98
C HIS A 106 -2.74 16.82 -0.83
N ASP A 107 -3.94 16.35 -1.08
CA ASP A 107 -4.76 15.60 -0.12
C ASP A 107 -4.63 14.10 -0.34
N ILE A 108 -4.31 13.69 -1.57
CA ILE A 108 -4.03 12.31 -1.96
C ILE A 108 -2.73 12.28 -2.76
N PHE A 109 -1.90 11.30 -2.46
CA PHE A 109 -0.68 11.02 -3.20
C PHE A 109 -0.80 9.61 -3.80
N SER A 110 -1.01 9.53 -5.12
CA SER A 110 -1.07 8.26 -5.83
C SER A 110 0.29 7.93 -6.45
N SER A 111 0.72 6.70 -6.28
CA SER A 111 1.93 6.17 -6.92
C SER A 111 1.73 5.79 -8.38
N ARG A 112 0.56 6.01 -8.93
CA ARG A 112 0.23 5.71 -10.32
C ARG A 112 -0.30 6.92 -11.06
N LYS A 113 0.00 6.96 -12.36
CA LYS A 113 -0.52 7.97 -13.26
C LYS A 113 -2.01 7.70 -13.55
N GLU A 114 -2.84 8.72 -13.36
CA GLU A 114 -4.26 8.74 -13.73
C GLU A 114 -5.21 7.81 -12.94
N LYS A 115 -4.71 7.00 -12.01
CA LYS A 115 -5.57 6.18 -11.13
C LYS A 115 -4.99 6.02 -9.74
N LEU A 116 -5.84 5.80 -8.75
CA LEU A 116 -5.43 5.40 -7.43
C LEU A 116 -4.84 3.99 -7.48
N SER A 117 -3.83 3.76 -6.67
CA SER A 117 -3.17 2.47 -6.57
C SER A 117 -3.68 1.72 -5.36
N GLY A 118 -4.30 0.57 -5.56
CA GLY A 118 -4.80 -0.26 -4.46
C GLY A 118 -3.69 -0.85 -3.59
N HIS A 119 -2.44 -0.80 -4.05
CA HIS A 119 -1.28 -1.31 -3.32
C HIS A 119 -0.36 -0.21 -2.75
N CYS A 120 -0.55 1.07 -3.14
CA CYS A 120 0.15 2.20 -2.55
C CYS A 120 -0.52 3.53 -2.93
N THR A 121 -1.30 4.08 -2.02
CA THR A 121 -1.84 5.43 -2.10
C THR A 121 -1.82 6.02 -0.69
N PHE A 122 -1.36 7.26 -0.55
CA PHE A 122 -1.39 8.00 0.70
C PHE A 122 -2.54 8.99 0.70
N TYR A 123 -3.22 9.12 1.82
CA TYR A 123 -4.37 9.98 2.04
C TYR A 123 -4.10 10.91 3.21
N ARG A 124 -4.39 12.21 3.06
CA ARG A 124 -4.36 13.14 4.17
C ARG A 124 -5.36 12.69 5.24
N ASN A 125 -4.92 12.65 6.48
CA ASN A 125 -5.75 12.20 7.59
C ASN A 125 -6.68 13.31 8.07
N THR A 126 -7.72 13.58 7.28
CA THR A 126 -8.82 14.49 7.65
C THR A 126 -10.16 13.79 7.49
N PRO A 127 -11.20 14.20 8.24
CA PRO A 127 -12.53 13.59 8.12
C PRO A 127 -13.06 13.57 6.69
N GLU A 128 -12.79 14.63 5.92
CA GLU A 128 -13.26 14.76 4.53
C GLU A 128 -12.58 13.74 3.61
N VAL A 129 -11.27 13.54 3.77
CA VAL A 129 -10.49 12.60 2.96
C VAL A 129 -10.76 11.16 3.39
N ASN A 130 -10.85 10.90 4.70
CA ASN A 130 -11.15 9.58 5.24
C ASN A 130 -12.53 9.07 4.82
N CYS A 131 -13.49 9.98 4.54
CA CYS A 131 -14.83 9.65 4.07
C CYS A 131 -15.00 9.72 2.54
N LEU A 132 -13.92 9.77 1.75
CA LEU A 132 -14.03 9.84 0.28
C LEU A 132 -14.72 8.62 -0.34
N PHE A 133 -14.63 7.45 0.29
CA PHE A 133 -15.32 6.24 -0.15
C PHE A 133 -16.84 6.42 -0.21
N GLU A 134 -17.43 7.28 0.60
CA GLU A 134 -18.87 7.59 0.58
C GLU A 134 -19.34 8.28 -0.70
N ARG A 135 -18.42 8.71 -1.57
CA ARG A 135 -18.77 9.23 -2.91
C ARG A 135 -19.13 8.13 -3.90
N ILE A 136 -18.75 6.89 -3.60
CA ILE A 136 -19.08 5.72 -4.43
C ILE A 136 -20.57 5.41 -4.20
N PRO A 137 -21.39 5.38 -5.25
CA PRO A 137 -22.81 5.03 -5.12
C PRO A 137 -23.00 3.65 -4.47
N ASP A 138 -23.95 3.57 -3.55
CA ASP A 138 -24.32 2.35 -2.85
C ASP A 138 -23.16 1.63 -2.15
N VAL A 139 -22.12 2.39 -1.75
CA VAL A 139 -20.84 1.84 -1.26
C VAL A 139 -21.03 0.84 -0.10
N ARG A 140 -21.97 1.12 0.84
CA ARG A 140 -22.22 0.20 1.96
C ARG A 140 -22.82 -1.13 1.48
N ALA A 141 -23.78 -1.10 0.57
CA ALA A 141 -24.31 -2.30 -0.05
C ALA A 141 -23.23 -3.06 -0.84
N ARG A 142 -22.39 -2.35 -1.55
CA ARG A 142 -21.27 -2.93 -2.29
C ARG A 142 -20.19 -3.51 -1.37
N LEU A 143 -19.89 -2.89 -0.24
CA LEU A 143 -18.97 -3.42 0.77
C LEU A 143 -19.50 -4.70 1.42
N SER A 144 -20.83 -4.85 1.58
CA SER A 144 -21.43 -6.03 2.17
C SER A 144 -21.52 -7.24 1.23
N THR A 145 -21.20 -7.11 -0.05
CA THR A 145 -21.11 -8.25 -0.97
C THR A 145 -19.86 -9.07 -0.74
N SER A 146 -19.85 -10.35 -1.13
CA SER A 146 -18.67 -11.21 -1.09
C SER A 146 -17.75 -11.04 -2.31
N HIS A 147 -18.16 -10.25 -3.31
CA HIS A 147 -17.42 -10.05 -4.56
C HIS A 147 -16.43 -8.89 -4.43
N TYR A 148 -15.26 -9.03 -5.07
CA TYR A 148 -14.32 -7.94 -5.24
C TYR A 148 -14.83 -6.97 -6.32
N GLU A 149 -15.08 -5.72 -5.93
CA GLU A 149 -15.70 -4.70 -6.75
C GLU A 149 -14.76 -3.63 -7.27
N HIS A 150 -13.46 -3.78 -6.97
CA HIS A 150 -12.42 -2.80 -7.33
C HIS A 150 -12.67 -1.39 -6.75
N LEU A 151 -13.20 -1.33 -5.51
CA LEU A 151 -13.51 -0.07 -4.85
C LEU A 151 -12.23 0.75 -4.59
N ASP A 152 -11.14 0.08 -4.25
CA ASP A 152 -9.84 0.63 -3.90
C ASP A 152 -9.12 1.34 -5.05
N GLU A 153 -9.32 0.90 -6.27
CA GLU A 153 -8.67 1.46 -7.46
C GLU A 153 -9.66 2.16 -8.38
N ARG A 154 -10.46 1.36 -9.11
CA ARG A 154 -11.28 1.84 -10.23
C ARG A 154 -12.41 2.76 -9.78
N GLU A 155 -13.17 2.32 -8.78
CA GLU A 155 -14.36 3.06 -8.39
C GLU A 155 -13.99 4.34 -7.63
N LEU A 156 -13.11 4.26 -6.62
CA LEU A 156 -12.69 5.46 -5.91
C LEU A 156 -12.04 6.47 -6.86
N THR A 157 -11.17 6.04 -7.79
CA THR A 157 -10.58 6.93 -8.82
C THR A 157 -11.63 7.70 -9.60
N LYS A 158 -12.72 7.02 -10.00
CA LYS A 158 -13.81 7.63 -10.76
C LYS A 158 -14.50 8.74 -9.97
N TYR A 159 -14.80 8.48 -8.69
CA TYR A 159 -15.63 9.38 -7.90
C TYR A 159 -14.85 10.46 -7.15
N VAL A 160 -13.56 10.29 -6.84
CA VAL A 160 -12.76 11.35 -6.21
C VAL A 160 -12.55 12.56 -7.11
N ARG A 161 -12.61 12.38 -8.43
CA ARG A 161 -12.46 13.45 -9.44
C ARG A 161 -13.72 14.27 -9.67
N LEU A 162 -14.86 13.79 -9.21
CA LEU A 162 -16.14 14.45 -9.42
C LEU A 162 -16.43 15.45 -8.30
N PRO A 163 -17.00 16.61 -8.60
CA PRO A 163 -17.58 17.49 -7.59
C PRO A 163 -18.64 16.71 -6.79
N SER A 164 -18.61 16.85 -5.47
CA SER A 164 -19.63 16.21 -4.65
C SER A 164 -20.93 16.99 -4.73
N HIS A 165 -22.06 16.29 -4.85
CA HIS A 165 -23.39 16.91 -4.78
C HIS A 165 -23.70 17.60 -3.43
N ARG A 166 -22.82 17.42 -2.43
CA ARG A 166 -22.93 18.01 -1.08
C ARG A 166 -21.98 19.20 -0.88
N GLY A 167 -21.47 19.82 -1.94
CA GLY A 167 -20.58 20.98 -1.85
C GLY A 167 -19.17 20.68 -1.34
N ARG A 168 -18.79 19.40 -1.19
CA ARG A 168 -17.43 19.02 -0.78
C ARG A 168 -16.46 19.27 -1.94
N SER A 169 -15.31 19.88 -1.64
CA SER A 169 -14.26 20.16 -2.65
C SER A 169 -13.72 18.89 -3.28
N VAL A 170 -13.26 18.97 -4.51
CA VAL A 170 -12.48 17.90 -5.14
C VAL A 170 -11.12 17.84 -4.44
N PRO A 171 -10.66 16.68 -3.95
CA PRO A 171 -9.36 16.59 -3.32
C PRO A 171 -8.25 16.91 -4.34
N ARG A 172 -7.19 17.54 -3.88
CA ARG A 172 -5.99 17.77 -4.69
C ARG A 172 -5.18 16.48 -4.72
N ILE A 173 -5.00 15.91 -5.90
CA ILE A 173 -4.37 14.59 -6.05
C ILE A 173 -3.07 14.74 -6.83
N TYR A 174 -1.99 14.22 -6.26
CA TYR A 174 -0.72 14.04 -6.95
C TYR A 174 -0.74 12.72 -7.73
N TRP A 175 -0.51 12.80 -9.04
CA TRP A 175 -0.55 11.68 -9.96
C TRP A 175 0.79 11.51 -10.65
N GLU A 176 1.55 10.48 -10.29
CA GLU A 176 2.79 10.16 -10.99
C GLU A 176 3.12 8.67 -10.89
N GLU A 177 3.65 8.10 -11.96
CA GLU A 177 4.11 6.71 -11.95
C GLU A 177 5.45 6.62 -11.19
N GLN A 178 5.42 6.00 -10.01
CA GLN A 178 6.56 5.89 -9.07
C GLN A 178 6.84 4.46 -8.66
N MET A 179 6.24 3.53 -9.38
CA MET A 179 6.35 2.11 -9.14
C MET A 179 7.18 1.44 -10.23
N ALA A 180 8.18 0.67 -9.84
CA ALA A 180 8.76 -0.35 -10.70
C ALA A 180 7.98 -1.66 -10.52
N THR A 181 7.69 -2.33 -11.62
CA THR A 181 7.14 -3.69 -11.61
C THR A 181 8.19 -4.67 -12.08
N ASN A 182 8.19 -5.88 -11.51
CA ASN A 182 9.08 -6.90 -11.99
C ASN A 182 8.77 -7.29 -13.45
N ALA A 183 9.79 -7.74 -14.18
CA ALA A 183 9.75 -8.05 -15.61
C ALA A 183 8.67 -9.07 -16.05
N ALA A 184 8.10 -9.84 -15.12
CA ALA A 184 6.99 -10.75 -15.43
C ALA A 184 5.72 -10.02 -15.90
N TYR A 185 5.61 -8.74 -15.62
CA TYR A 185 4.48 -7.90 -16.01
C TYR A 185 4.71 -7.15 -17.33
N GLN A 186 5.93 -6.82 -17.61
CA GLN A 186 6.27 -6.11 -18.84
C GLN A 186 6.52 -7.13 -19.93
N LYS A 187 5.57 -7.25 -20.86
CA LYS A 187 5.75 -8.08 -22.05
C LYS A 187 7.01 -7.63 -22.78
N GLY A 188 8.05 -8.47 -22.77
CA GLY A 188 9.29 -8.22 -23.49
C GLY A 188 10.55 -8.07 -22.63
N LEU A 189 10.45 -7.75 -21.34
CA LEU A 189 11.60 -7.55 -20.46
C LEU A 189 11.89 -8.83 -19.64
N ARG A 190 12.25 -9.92 -20.34
CA ARG A 190 12.35 -11.24 -19.68
C ARG A 190 13.50 -11.40 -18.72
N ASP A 191 14.57 -10.62 -18.86
CA ASP A 191 15.83 -10.79 -18.11
C ASP A 191 16.28 -9.53 -17.36
N GLU A 192 15.50 -8.46 -17.37
CA GLU A 192 15.84 -7.23 -16.67
C GLU A 192 15.54 -7.33 -15.18
N SER A 193 16.51 -6.96 -14.37
CA SER A 193 16.39 -6.93 -12.91
C SER A 193 16.17 -5.51 -12.43
N MET A 194 15.29 -5.36 -11.45
CA MET A 194 15.20 -4.15 -10.64
C MET A 194 16.14 -4.30 -9.45
N THR A 195 16.72 -3.21 -9.00
CA THR A 195 17.70 -3.22 -7.92
C THR A 195 17.18 -2.48 -6.70
N TRP A 196 17.31 -3.08 -5.53
CA TRP A 196 17.27 -2.39 -4.25
C TRP A 196 18.70 -2.23 -3.74
N LYS A 197 19.09 -1.01 -3.39
CA LYS A 197 20.41 -0.70 -2.86
C LYS A 197 20.33 0.46 -1.88
N ASP A 198 20.86 0.27 -0.69
CA ASP A 198 20.98 1.30 0.36
C ASP A 198 19.66 2.05 0.61
N GLY A 199 18.54 1.32 0.71
CA GLY A 199 17.20 1.88 0.93
C GLY A 199 16.55 2.52 -0.31
N ARG A 200 17.11 2.34 -1.50
CA ARG A 200 16.59 2.93 -2.76
C ARG A 200 16.30 1.86 -3.79
N THR A 201 15.33 2.10 -4.66
CA THR A 201 14.94 1.16 -5.72
C THR A 201 15.19 1.75 -7.10
N PHE A 202 15.70 0.94 -8.00
CA PHE A 202 16.05 1.34 -9.36
C PHE A 202 15.51 0.35 -10.38
N GLY A 203 15.04 0.88 -11.51
CA GLY A 203 14.74 0.09 -12.69
C GLY A 203 16.00 -0.33 -13.45
N PRO A 204 15.83 -1.16 -14.50
CA PRO A 204 16.94 -1.62 -15.33
C PRO A 204 17.66 -0.49 -16.06
N ASP A 205 16.96 0.61 -16.33
CA ASP A 205 17.47 1.82 -16.98
C ASP A 205 18.15 2.79 -16.00
N GLY A 206 18.28 2.41 -14.72
CA GLY A 206 18.82 3.26 -13.66
C GLY A 206 17.84 4.31 -13.12
N ARG A 207 16.62 4.37 -13.63
CA ARG A 207 15.58 5.26 -13.08
C ARG A 207 15.23 4.83 -11.67
N GLU A 208 15.19 5.80 -10.76
CA GLU A 208 14.75 5.56 -9.38
C GLU A 208 13.22 5.54 -9.26
N PHE A 209 12.72 4.65 -8.40
CA PHE A 209 11.30 4.49 -8.10
C PHE A 209 11.08 4.54 -6.58
N MET A 210 9.86 4.85 -6.16
CA MET A 210 9.49 4.82 -4.75
C MET A 210 9.44 3.39 -4.20
N TYR A 211 9.10 2.41 -5.04
CA TYR A 211 9.08 1.00 -4.65
C TYR A 211 9.07 0.06 -5.87
N ILE A 212 9.40 -1.19 -5.59
CA ILE A 212 9.23 -2.33 -6.51
C ILE A 212 8.00 -3.13 -6.07
N HIS A 213 7.05 -3.34 -6.96
CA HIS A 213 5.91 -4.22 -6.74
C HIS A 213 6.12 -5.53 -7.50
N PHE A 214 6.45 -6.61 -6.78
CA PHE A 214 6.79 -7.91 -7.37
C PHE A 214 5.59 -8.89 -7.46
N HIS A 215 4.42 -8.36 -7.58
CA HIS A 215 3.14 -9.02 -7.76
C HIS A 215 3.22 -10.28 -8.65
N LYS A 216 2.51 -11.35 -8.31
CA LYS A 216 2.38 -12.66 -8.99
C LYS A 216 3.53 -13.68 -8.91
N LEU A 217 4.70 -13.35 -8.40
CA LEU A 217 5.82 -14.30 -8.28
C LEU A 217 6.10 -14.72 -6.84
N LYS A 218 5.10 -14.62 -5.96
CA LYS A 218 5.27 -14.80 -4.51
C LYS A 218 5.83 -16.17 -4.11
N ALA A 219 5.52 -17.23 -4.85
CA ALA A 219 5.93 -18.59 -4.52
C ALA A 219 7.42 -18.87 -4.78
N ASP A 220 8.04 -18.09 -5.67
CA ASP A 220 9.41 -18.31 -6.14
C ASP A 220 10.40 -17.26 -5.64
N MET A 221 9.98 -16.38 -4.71
CA MET A 221 10.72 -15.18 -4.32
C MET A 221 11.62 -15.32 -3.09
N ASP A 222 11.68 -16.49 -2.43
CA ASP A 222 12.44 -16.67 -1.20
C ASP A 222 13.84 -17.28 -1.47
N THR A 223 14.64 -16.57 -2.27
CA THR A 223 15.99 -17.02 -2.64
C THR A 223 17.12 -16.37 -1.84
N ILE A 224 16.81 -15.38 -0.99
CA ILE A 224 17.76 -14.71 -0.10
C ILE A 224 17.30 -14.90 1.35
N ASP A 225 18.21 -15.35 2.20
CA ASP A 225 18.02 -15.33 3.65
C ASP A 225 18.20 -13.90 4.16
N PHE A 226 17.08 -13.24 4.43
CA PHE A 226 17.05 -11.88 4.99
C PHE A 226 17.18 -11.85 6.52
N ASP A 227 17.18 -13.01 7.17
CA ASP A 227 17.26 -13.14 8.64
C ASP A 227 18.71 -13.31 9.10
N SER A 228 19.67 -13.45 8.18
CA SER A 228 21.08 -13.53 8.51
C SER A 228 21.64 -12.18 8.97
N VAL A 229 22.69 -12.25 9.82
CA VAL A 229 23.40 -11.05 10.34
C VAL A 229 23.97 -10.19 9.20
N ASP A 230 24.26 -10.82 8.07
CA ASP A 230 24.75 -10.18 6.84
C ASP A 230 23.58 -9.79 5.91
N THR A 231 22.64 -9.02 6.40
CA THR A 231 21.58 -8.46 5.55
C THR A 231 22.20 -7.72 4.35
N PRO A 232 21.90 -8.11 3.11
CA PRO A 232 22.59 -7.55 1.95
C PRO A 232 22.33 -6.04 1.85
N ALA A 233 23.38 -5.26 1.63
CA ALA A 233 23.28 -3.83 1.33
C ALA A 233 22.58 -3.59 -0.01
N SER A 234 22.54 -4.61 -0.88
CA SER A 234 21.84 -4.58 -2.17
C SER A 234 21.36 -5.96 -2.58
N PHE A 235 20.25 -5.99 -3.33
CA PHE A 235 19.76 -7.18 -4.01
C PHE A 235 19.02 -6.79 -5.29
N ARG A 236 18.84 -7.77 -6.17
CA ARG A 236 18.08 -7.62 -7.41
C ARG A 236 16.77 -8.38 -7.32
N VAL A 237 15.76 -7.87 -7.98
CA VAL A 237 14.43 -8.49 -8.07
C VAL A 237 14.10 -8.71 -9.54
N ASN A 238 13.88 -9.96 -9.95
CA ASN A 238 13.46 -10.32 -11.29
C ASN A 238 12.47 -11.49 -11.27
N ARG A 239 12.27 -12.13 -12.44
CA ARG A 239 11.37 -13.31 -12.56
C ARG A 239 11.80 -14.52 -11.75
N GLN A 240 13.08 -14.65 -11.45
CA GLN A 240 13.66 -15.79 -10.73
C GLN A 240 13.58 -15.60 -9.21
N GLY A 241 13.25 -14.39 -8.76
CA GLY A 241 13.13 -14.05 -7.35
C GLY A 241 14.06 -12.94 -6.90
N PHE A 242 14.48 -13.02 -5.65
CA PHE A 242 15.50 -12.15 -5.07
C PHE A 242 16.89 -12.75 -5.30
N LEU A 243 17.78 -11.95 -5.85
CA LEU A 243 19.16 -12.34 -6.16
C LEU A 243 20.12 -11.43 -5.41
N ALA A 244 21.18 -12.00 -4.82
CA ALA A 244 22.26 -11.19 -4.21
C ALA A 244 22.77 -10.15 -5.19
N GLY A 245 23.05 -8.93 -4.68
CA GLY A 245 23.54 -7.80 -5.47
C GLY A 245 25.04 -7.86 -5.67
#